data_860528290f08c117489f8e19cd1c4394
#
_entry.id   860528290f08c117489f8e19cd1c4394
#
_cell.length_a   1.000
_cell.length_b   1.000
_cell.length_c   1.000
_cell.angle_alpha   90.00
_cell.angle_beta   90.00
_cell.angle_gamma   90.00
#
_symmetry.space_group_name_H-M   'P 1'
#
loop_
_entity.id
_entity.type
_entity.pdbx_description
1 polymer ?
#
loop_
_entity_poly.entity_id
_entity_poly.type
_entity_poly.pdbx_seq_one_letter_code
_entity_poly.pdbx_strand_id
1 'polypeptide(L)'
;MPLRVHHLDCGTMCPACARLMNGRGGWLEPAKLVCHVLLIETPRDGLVLVDTGLGSLDVADPSRLGAAFLALSRPQFDAGRTAVAQVRALGFQPEDVRHIIVTHLDLDHASGLPDFPLAQVHVFEPEFQAAMKPNWRSKARYLPAQWAHSPRWSCHAAGGGERWFGFEGLRPLPGLQDDILLVPLIGHTLGHCGVAVRDDAGWMLHAGDAYFYHGQLAEQPHMPAGLRLFERLVETDRRLRERNRDRLRELALSHAGEVRVFCAHDPVELAGMRG
;
A
#
# COMPACT_ATOMS: atom_id res chain seq x y z
N MET A 1 14.90 -20.22 -4.90
CA MET A 1 15.77 -19.04 -4.93
C MET A 1 15.02 -17.95 -4.19
N PRO A 2 15.71 -17.14 -3.39
CA PRO A 2 15.07 -16.06 -2.67
C PRO A 2 14.44 -15.04 -3.64
N LEU A 3 13.42 -14.34 -3.16
CA LEU A 3 12.74 -13.32 -3.95
C LEU A 3 13.61 -12.06 -3.99
N ARG A 4 13.71 -11.43 -5.16
CA ARG A 4 14.32 -10.10 -5.28
C ARG A 4 13.22 -9.06 -5.24
N VAL A 5 13.35 -8.09 -4.32
CA VAL A 5 12.33 -7.08 -4.08
C VAL A 5 12.89 -5.70 -4.40
N HIS A 6 12.19 -4.97 -5.27
CA HIS A 6 12.47 -3.56 -5.58
C HIS A 6 11.46 -2.66 -4.86
N HIS A 7 11.97 -1.62 -4.22
CA HIS A 7 11.18 -0.62 -3.50
C HIS A 7 10.96 0.61 -4.38
N LEU A 8 9.75 0.78 -4.90
CA LEU A 8 9.39 1.84 -5.83
C LEU A 8 8.66 2.98 -5.11
N ASP A 9 8.82 4.22 -5.59
CA ASP A 9 8.00 5.37 -5.20
C ASP A 9 7.09 5.70 -6.39
N CYS A 10 5.88 5.18 -6.36
CA CYS A 10 4.94 5.25 -7.47
C CYS A 10 3.93 6.40 -7.33
N GLY A 11 4.42 7.56 -7.00
CA GLY A 11 3.71 8.79 -6.81
C GLY A 11 4.03 9.45 -5.47
N THR A 12 3.82 10.74 -5.40
CA THR A 12 4.04 11.49 -4.17
C THR A 12 2.85 12.41 -3.96
N MET A 13 2.24 12.30 -2.80
CA MET A 13 1.24 13.24 -2.33
C MET A 13 1.92 14.36 -1.54
N CYS A 14 1.50 15.59 -1.78
CA CYS A 14 2.09 16.80 -1.20
C CYS A 14 1.05 17.65 -0.47
N PRO A 15 0.40 17.12 0.59
CA PRO A 15 -0.55 17.92 1.36
C PRO A 15 0.12 19.16 1.97
N ALA A 16 -0.67 20.16 2.30
CA ALA A 16 -0.16 21.40 2.85
C ALA A 16 0.52 21.18 4.21
N CYS A 17 1.51 22.04 4.51
CA CYS A 17 2.16 22.15 5.81
C CYS A 17 3.02 20.93 6.21
N ALA A 18 4.23 20.87 5.66
CA ALA A 18 5.23 19.84 5.99
C ALA A 18 5.47 19.72 7.51
N ARG A 19 5.52 20.84 8.23
CA ARG A 19 5.69 20.87 9.69
C ARG A 19 4.65 20.07 10.44
N LEU A 20 3.38 20.15 10.02
CA LEU A 20 2.27 19.42 10.64
C LEU A 20 2.16 17.97 10.17
N MET A 21 2.53 17.69 8.92
CA MET A 21 2.36 16.36 8.31
C MET A 21 3.59 15.46 8.49
N ASN A 22 4.79 16.01 8.29
CA ASN A 22 6.04 15.23 8.39
C ASN A 22 6.84 15.52 9.68
N GLY A 23 6.37 16.42 10.56
CA GLY A 23 7.07 16.83 11.79
C GLY A 23 8.33 17.69 11.54
N ARG A 24 8.67 17.95 10.29
CA ARG A 24 9.83 18.73 9.84
C ARG A 24 9.46 19.60 8.63
N GLY A 25 10.34 20.52 8.24
CA GLY A 25 10.07 21.49 7.18
C GLY A 25 9.31 22.71 7.66
N GLY A 26 8.89 23.57 6.74
CA GLY A 26 8.20 24.83 6.99
C GLY A 26 6.68 24.69 7.09
N TRP A 27 6.05 25.77 7.58
CA TRP A 27 4.58 25.86 7.65
C TRP A 27 3.93 26.03 6.26
N LEU A 28 4.63 26.65 5.32
CA LEU A 28 4.18 26.88 3.95
C LEU A 28 4.71 25.84 2.95
N GLU A 29 5.66 25.03 3.35
CA GLU A 29 6.19 23.97 2.53
C GLU A 29 5.16 22.82 2.39
N PRO A 30 5.04 22.22 1.19
CA PRO A 30 4.23 21.02 1.03
C PRO A 30 4.89 19.84 1.77
N ALA A 31 4.06 18.99 2.35
CA ALA A 31 4.51 17.74 2.93
C ALA A 31 4.89 16.73 1.83
N LYS A 32 5.46 15.61 2.24
CA LYS A 32 5.78 14.51 1.35
C LYS A 32 5.25 13.20 1.94
N LEU A 33 4.31 12.58 1.24
CA LEU A 33 3.81 11.23 1.49
C LEU A 33 4.05 10.42 0.21
N VAL A 34 4.93 9.43 0.27
CA VAL A 34 5.27 8.59 -0.89
C VAL A 34 4.17 7.56 -1.15
N CYS A 35 4.14 6.96 -2.35
CA CYS A 35 3.36 5.75 -2.62
C CYS A 35 4.37 4.60 -2.79
N HIS A 36 4.68 3.94 -1.68
CA HIS A 36 5.66 2.87 -1.64
C HIS A 36 5.06 1.59 -2.20
N VAL A 37 5.51 1.18 -3.34
CA VAL A 37 5.09 -0.02 -4.08
C VAL A 37 6.25 -1.02 -4.08
N LEU A 38 5.96 -2.31 -4.00
CA LEU A 38 6.97 -3.34 -4.21
C LEU A 38 6.82 -3.95 -5.60
N LEU A 39 7.95 -4.16 -6.28
CA LEU A 39 8.03 -5.06 -7.41
C LEU A 39 8.89 -6.27 -7.01
N ILE A 40 8.31 -7.46 -7.11
CA ILE A 40 8.91 -8.70 -6.67
C ILE A 40 9.19 -9.57 -7.89
N GLU A 41 10.47 -9.94 -8.08
CA GLU A 41 10.86 -10.93 -9.08
C GLU A 41 10.69 -12.32 -8.49
N THR A 42 9.78 -13.12 -9.08
CA THR A 42 9.59 -14.51 -8.66
C THR A 42 10.22 -15.47 -9.66
N PRO A 43 10.73 -16.63 -9.22
CA PRO A 43 11.36 -17.59 -10.13
C PRO A 43 10.40 -18.28 -11.11
N ARG A 44 9.09 -18.32 -10.81
CA ARG A 44 8.11 -19.14 -11.54
C ARG A 44 6.85 -18.38 -11.96
N ASP A 45 6.46 -17.37 -11.16
CA ASP A 45 5.12 -16.78 -11.27
C ASP A 45 5.13 -15.42 -11.98
N GLY A 46 6.28 -15.06 -12.61
CA GLY A 46 6.49 -13.75 -13.22
C GLY A 46 6.74 -12.68 -12.18
N LEU A 47 6.44 -11.43 -12.52
CA LEU A 47 6.55 -10.30 -11.60
C LEU A 47 5.27 -10.14 -10.78
N VAL A 48 5.45 -9.77 -9.51
CA VAL A 48 4.36 -9.45 -8.59
C VAL A 48 4.51 -8.00 -8.12
N LEU A 49 3.45 -7.21 -8.22
CA LEU A 49 3.37 -5.89 -7.60
C LEU A 49 2.62 -5.98 -6.26
N VAL A 50 3.08 -5.24 -5.27
CA VAL A 50 2.28 -4.88 -4.09
C VAL A 50 1.90 -3.43 -4.20
N ASP A 51 0.60 -3.17 -4.39
CA ASP A 51 0.01 -1.91 -4.81
C ASP A 51 0.52 -1.42 -6.18
N THR A 52 -0.01 -0.31 -6.68
CA THR A 52 0.34 0.23 -7.99
C THR A 52 0.64 1.74 -7.97
N GLY A 53 0.33 2.41 -6.87
CA GLY A 53 0.47 3.86 -6.79
C GLY A 53 -0.49 4.59 -7.73
N LEU A 54 -0.08 5.78 -8.16
CA LEU A 54 -0.78 6.57 -9.17
C LEU A 54 -0.49 6.03 -10.57
N GLY A 55 -1.54 5.81 -11.37
CA GLY A 55 -1.45 5.22 -12.70
C GLY A 55 -1.17 6.21 -13.82
N SER A 56 -0.81 5.70 -15.00
CA SER A 56 -0.54 6.52 -16.19
C SER A 56 -1.78 7.29 -16.66
N LEU A 57 -2.97 6.70 -16.53
CA LEU A 57 -4.23 7.36 -16.89
C LEU A 57 -4.54 8.55 -15.98
N ASP A 58 -4.17 8.48 -14.70
CA ASP A 58 -4.42 9.56 -13.75
C ASP A 58 -3.39 10.68 -13.88
N VAL A 59 -2.17 10.34 -14.33
CA VAL A 59 -1.16 11.34 -14.72
C VAL A 59 -1.61 12.09 -15.99
N ALA A 60 -2.21 11.39 -16.94
CA ALA A 60 -2.73 12.00 -18.18
C ALA A 60 -4.00 12.82 -17.95
N ASP A 61 -4.88 12.37 -17.05
CA ASP A 61 -6.11 13.06 -16.66
C ASP A 61 -6.31 13.01 -15.14
N PRO A 62 -5.78 13.98 -14.39
CA PRO A 62 -5.93 14.04 -12.94
C PRO A 62 -7.38 14.09 -12.44
N SER A 63 -8.34 14.53 -13.26
CA SER A 63 -9.75 14.62 -12.87
C SER A 63 -10.36 13.26 -12.48
N ARG A 64 -9.77 12.16 -12.96
CA ARG A 64 -10.12 10.78 -12.64
C ARG A 64 -10.01 10.44 -11.14
N LEU A 65 -9.16 11.16 -10.41
CA LEU A 65 -8.97 10.98 -8.96
C LEU A 65 -10.03 11.73 -8.13
N GLY A 66 -10.83 12.57 -8.75
CA GLY A 66 -11.86 13.34 -8.08
C GLY A 66 -11.34 14.54 -7.28
N ALA A 67 -12.17 15.58 -7.19
CA ALA A 67 -11.77 16.86 -6.59
C ALA A 67 -11.38 16.76 -5.10
N ALA A 68 -12.04 15.89 -4.33
CA ALA A 68 -11.75 15.73 -2.90
C ALA A 68 -10.34 15.18 -2.67
N PHE A 69 -9.95 14.13 -3.39
CA PHE A 69 -8.60 13.55 -3.31
C PHE A 69 -7.54 14.56 -3.77
N LEU A 70 -7.76 15.23 -4.90
CA LEU A 70 -6.83 16.23 -5.44
C LEU A 70 -6.60 17.38 -4.45
N ALA A 71 -7.65 17.88 -3.81
CA ALA A 71 -7.56 18.99 -2.85
C ALA A 71 -6.84 18.57 -1.56
N LEU A 72 -7.11 17.35 -1.05
CA LEU A 72 -6.55 16.86 0.21
C LEU A 72 -5.11 16.39 0.06
N SER A 73 -4.84 15.57 -0.94
CA SER A 73 -3.55 14.86 -1.11
C SER A 73 -2.56 15.65 -1.97
N ARG A 74 -3.03 16.52 -2.87
CA ARG A 74 -2.21 17.34 -3.77
C ARG A 74 -1.13 16.55 -4.48
N PRO A 75 -1.49 15.48 -5.21
CA PRO A 75 -0.53 14.57 -5.81
C PRO A 75 0.34 15.28 -6.83
N GLN A 76 1.60 14.85 -6.94
CA GLN A 76 2.50 15.23 -8.03
C GLN A 76 2.33 14.22 -9.17
N PHE A 77 1.98 14.73 -10.35
CA PHE A 77 1.80 13.94 -11.55
C PHE A 77 3.10 13.89 -12.35
N ASP A 78 3.82 12.78 -12.19
CA ASP A 78 5.07 12.50 -12.90
C ASP A 78 4.96 11.14 -13.59
N ALA A 79 4.93 11.14 -14.92
CA ALA A 79 4.81 9.91 -15.70
C ALA A 79 5.95 8.93 -15.48
N GLY A 80 7.16 9.44 -15.19
CA GLY A 80 8.32 8.60 -14.87
C GLY A 80 8.25 7.89 -13.52
N ARG A 81 7.33 8.32 -12.65
CA ARG A 81 7.13 7.74 -11.32
C ARG A 81 5.97 6.76 -11.24
N THR A 82 5.25 6.52 -12.33
CA THR A 82 4.25 5.47 -12.36
C THR A 82 4.91 4.08 -12.21
N ALA A 83 4.20 3.11 -11.63
CA ALA A 83 4.71 1.75 -11.52
C ALA A 83 5.12 1.18 -12.88
N VAL A 84 4.31 1.41 -13.91
CA VAL A 84 4.59 0.93 -15.27
C VAL A 84 5.86 1.52 -15.87
N ALA A 85 6.15 2.79 -15.62
CA ALA A 85 7.38 3.43 -16.09
C ALA A 85 8.61 2.87 -15.36
N GLN A 86 8.51 2.63 -14.05
CA GLN A 86 9.60 2.07 -13.27
C GLN A 86 9.84 0.58 -13.59
N VAL A 87 8.79 -0.21 -13.86
CA VAL A 87 8.91 -1.59 -14.37
C VAL A 87 9.73 -1.60 -15.67
N ARG A 88 9.41 -0.70 -16.62
CA ARG A 88 10.16 -0.57 -17.88
C ARG A 88 11.61 -0.12 -17.65
N ALA A 89 11.84 0.81 -16.74
CA ALA A 89 13.19 1.28 -16.40
C ALA A 89 14.07 0.18 -15.80
N LEU A 90 13.47 -0.83 -15.14
CA LEU A 90 14.15 -2.03 -14.65
C LEU A 90 14.39 -3.08 -15.74
N GLY A 91 13.96 -2.83 -16.99
CA GLY A 91 14.18 -3.74 -18.12
C GLY A 91 13.07 -4.75 -18.36
N PHE A 92 11.95 -4.66 -17.65
CA PHE A 92 10.81 -5.55 -17.79
C PHE A 92 9.71 -4.93 -18.65
N GLN A 93 8.74 -5.75 -19.08
CA GLN A 93 7.53 -5.29 -19.74
C GLN A 93 6.34 -5.32 -18.77
N PRO A 94 5.32 -4.46 -18.94
CA PRO A 94 4.11 -4.50 -18.13
C PRO A 94 3.43 -5.87 -18.13
N GLU A 95 3.55 -6.61 -19.23
CA GLU A 95 3.00 -7.94 -19.42
C GLU A 95 3.71 -9.01 -18.59
N ASP A 96 4.92 -8.74 -18.09
CA ASP A 96 5.66 -9.62 -17.18
C ASP A 96 5.07 -9.57 -15.77
N VAL A 97 4.31 -8.51 -15.44
CA VAL A 97 3.56 -8.41 -14.19
C VAL A 97 2.33 -9.31 -14.29
N ARG A 98 2.43 -10.46 -13.66
CA ARG A 98 1.38 -11.48 -13.67
C ARG A 98 0.41 -11.36 -12.51
N HIS A 99 0.86 -10.78 -11.40
CA HIS A 99 0.09 -10.64 -10.20
C HIS A 99 0.24 -9.23 -9.60
N ILE A 100 -0.85 -8.70 -9.10
CA ILE A 100 -0.88 -7.48 -8.29
C ILE A 100 -1.61 -7.82 -7.00
N ILE A 101 -1.00 -7.51 -5.86
CA ILE A 101 -1.61 -7.68 -4.55
C ILE A 101 -1.92 -6.28 -4.05
N VAL A 102 -3.19 -5.91 -3.94
CA VAL A 102 -3.55 -4.61 -3.38
C VAL A 102 -3.73 -4.71 -1.87
N THR A 103 -3.09 -3.80 -1.14
CA THR A 103 -3.31 -3.68 0.31
C THR A 103 -4.73 -3.24 0.60
N HIS A 104 -5.24 -2.34 -0.22
CA HIS A 104 -6.62 -1.86 -0.26
C HIS A 104 -6.89 -1.11 -1.57
N LEU A 105 -8.09 -0.59 -1.77
CA LEU A 105 -8.53 -0.02 -3.05
C LEU A 105 -8.64 1.52 -3.03
N ASP A 106 -7.86 2.21 -2.19
CA ASP A 106 -7.73 3.66 -2.26
C ASP A 106 -6.99 4.09 -3.53
N LEU A 107 -7.23 5.33 -3.94
CA LEU A 107 -6.79 5.83 -5.24
C LEU A 107 -5.28 5.80 -5.44
N ASP A 108 -4.53 6.10 -4.41
CA ASP A 108 -3.06 6.12 -4.43
C ASP A 108 -2.42 4.73 -4.24
N HIS A 109 -3.23 3.67 -4.17
CA HIS A 109 -2.81 2.27 -4.15
C HIS A 109 -3.25 1.50 -5.40
N ALA A 110 -4.45 1.80 -5.92
CA ALA A 110 -5.07 1.02 -6.99
C ALA A 110 -5.18 1.73 -8.35
N SER A 111 -4.80 3.00 -8.44
CA SER A 111 -4.95 3.78 -9.68
C SER A 111 -4.13 3.28 -10.86
N GLY A 112 -3.02 2.59 -10.60
CA GLY A 112 -2.19 2.00 -11.65
C GLY A 112 -2.65 0.63 -12.16
N LEU A 113 -3.74 0.06 -11.65
CA LEU A 113 -4.27 -1.23 -12.12
C LEU A 113 -4.49 -1.28 -13.64
N PRO A 114 -5.01 -0.22 -14.31
CA PRO A 114 -5.19 -0.22 -15.77
C PRO A 114 -3.90 -0.35 -16.58
N ASP A 115 -2.74 -0.04 -15.97
CA ASP A 115 -1.44 -0.13 -16.65
C ASP A 115 -0.97 -1.59 -16.82
N PHE A 116 -1.63 -2.54 -16.12
CA PHE A 116 -1.27 -3.97 -16.09
C PHE A 116 -2.50 -4.86 -16.39
N PRO A 117 -3.09 -4.76 -17.58
CA PRO A 117 -4.39 -5.38 -17.88
C PRO A 117 -4.37 -6.93 -17.88
N LEU A 118 -3.19 -7.54 -17.97
CA LEU A 118 -3.04 -9.01 -17.96
C LEU A 118 -2.83 -9.57 -16.56
N ALA A 119 -2.55 -8.72 -15.57
CA ALA A 119 -2.30 -9.17 -14.20
C ALA A 119 -3.56 -9.71 -13.52
N GLN A 120 -3.39 -10.74 -12.70
CA GLN A 120 -4.39 -11.16 -11.73
C GLN A 120 -4.30 -10.27 -10.50
N VAL A 121 -5.42 -9.65 -10.10
CA VAL A 121 -5.46 -8.71 -8.97
C VAL A 121 -5.98 -9.42 -7.74
N HIS A 122 -5.11 -9.62 -6.77
CA HIS A 122 -5.41 -10.21 -5.47
C HIS A 122 -5.90 -9.14 -4.51
N VAL A 123 -7.05 -9.35 -3.93
CA VAL A 123 -7.68 -8.41 -3.01
C VAL A 123 -8.36 -9.16 -1.86
N PHE A 124 -8.34 -8.59 -0.67
CA PHE A 124 -9.10 -9.13 0.45
C PHE A 124 -10.60 -8.96 0.19
N GLU A 125 -11.39 -10.02 0.36
CA GLU A 125 -12.80 -10.02 -0.03
C GLU A 125 -13.64 -8.90 0.60
N PRO A 126 -13.49 -8.54 1.90
CA PRO A 126 -14.20 -7.41 2.49
C PRO A 126 -13.89 -6.07 1.80
N GLU A 127 -12.65 -5.88 1.30
CA GLU A 127 -12.26 -4.68 0.55
C GLU A 127 -12.96 -4.63 -0.81
N PHE A 128 -12.92 -5.74 -1.54
CA PHE A 128 -13.60 -5.85 -2.82
C PHE A 128 -15.10 -5.57 -2.68
N GLN A 129 -15.77 -6.16 -1.68
CA GLN A 129 -17.18 -5.94 -1.44
C GLN A 129 -17.50 -4.48 -1.10
N ALA A 130 -16.67 -3.84 -0.28
CA ALA A 130 -16.83 -2.43 0.07
C ALA A 130 -16.64 -1.50 -1.15
N ALA A 131 -15.66 -1.80 -2.01
CA ALA A 131 -15.36 -1.02 -3.19
C ALA A 131 -16.39 -1.18 -4.30
N MET A 132 -16.93 -2.39 -4.49
CA MET A 132 -17.96 -2.65 -5.52
C MET A 132 -19.33 -2.12 -5.12
N LYS A 133 -19.60 -1.94 -3.81
CA LYS A 133 -20.88 -1.41 -3.28
C LYS A 133 -20.61 -0.30 -2.25
N PRO A 134 -19.99 0.83 -2.66
CA PRO A 134 -19.62 1.87 -1.73
C PRO A 134 -20.86 2.55 -1.14
N ASN A 135 -20.85 2.76 0.17
CA ASN A 135 -21.84 3.58 0.85
C ASN A 135 -21.56 5.09 0.62
N TRP A 136 -22.45 5.96 1.13
CA TRP A 136 -22.32 7.40 0.91
C TRP A 136 -21.01 8.03 1.45
N ARG A 137 -20.38 7.42 2.48
CA ARG A 137 -19.11 7.87 3.05
C ARG A 137 -17.90 7.42 2.22
N SER A 138 -17.98 6.24 1.61
CA SER A 138 -16.88 5.64 0.87
C SER A 138 -16.91 5.90 -0.64
N LYS A 139 -17.96 6.55 -1.17
CA LYS A 139 -18.08 6.89 -2.61
C LYS A 139 -16.94 7.74 -3.17
N ALA A 140 -16.36 8.62 -2.34
CA ALA A 140 -15.23 9.44 -2.77
C ALA A 140 -13.89 8.70 -2.73
N ARG A 141 -13.82 7.57 -2.02
CA ARG A 141 -12.66 6.69 -1.89
C ARG A 141 -12.60 5.70 -3.06
N TYR A 142 -13.72 5.06 -3.36
CA TYR A 142 -13.82 3.99 -4.34
C TYR A 142 -14.44 4.51 -5.63
N LEU A 143 -13.60 4.85 -6.61
CA LEU A 143 -14.05 5.38 -7.89
C LEU A 143 -14.06 4.29 -8.95
N PRO A 144 -15.24 3.97 -9.56
CA PRO A 144 -15.36 2.90 -10.58
C PRO A 144 -14.42 3.07 -11.78
N ALA A 145 -13.96 4.29 -12.05
CA ALA A 145 -13.01 4.57 -13.13
C ALA A 145 -11.68 3.83 -12.97
N GLN A 146 -11.29 3.44 -11.73
CA GLN A 146 -10.03 2.75 -11.45
C GLN A 146 -10.05 1.28 -11.89
N TRP A 147 -11.23 0.67 -11.99
CA TRP A 147 -11.41 -0.72 -12.45
C TRP A 147 -12.36 -0.87 -13.65
N ALA A 148 -12.58 0.21 -14.38
CA ALA A 148 -13.38 0.20 -15.61
C ALA A 148 -12.81 -0.72 -16.72
N HIS A 149 -11.52 -1.06 -16.64
CA HIS A 149 -10.84 -2.01 -17.52
C HIS A 149 -11.12 -3.49 -17.19
N SER A 150 -11.99 -3.76 -16.21
CA SER A 150 -12.40 -5.10 -15.78
C SER A 150 -11.22 -5.99 -15.33
N PRO A 151 -10.54 -5.63 -14.21
CA PRO A 151 -9.42 -6.42 -13.69
C PRO A 151 -9.79 -7.88 -13.43
N ARG A 152 -8.81 -8.77 -13.54
CA ARG A 152 -8.96 -10.20 -13.24
C ARG A 152 -8.88 -10.41 -11.73
N TRP A 153 -9.95 -10.18 -11.03
CA TRP A 153 -10.01 -10.25 -9.58
C TRP A 153 -9.83 -11.67 -9.02
N SER A 154 -9.03 -11.78 -7.97
CA SER A 154 -8.88 -12.95 -7.09
C SER A 154 -9.16 -12.50 -5.66
N CYS A 155 -10.38 -12.76 -5.19
CA CYS A 155 -10.83 -12.35 -3.86
C CYS A 155 -10.44 -13.40 -2.82
N HIS A 156 -9.88 -12.96 -1.70
CA HIS A 156 -9.40 -13.82 -0.61
C HIS A 156 -10.22 -13.55 0.66
N ALA A 157 -10.90 -14.59 1.16
CA ALA A 157 -11.66 -14.52 2.39
C ALA A 157 -10.76 -14.67 3.63
N ALA A 158 -11.18 -14.09 4.76
CA ALA A 158 -10.54 -14.33 6.05
C ALA A 158 -10.74 -15.77 6.53
N GLY A 159 -9.79 -16.29 7.29
CA GLY A 159 -9.87 -17.57 8.01
C GLY A 159 -9.17 -18.74 7.31
N GLY A 160 -8.71 -19.70 8.12
CA GLY A 160 -8.04 -20.93 7.67
C GLY A 160 -6.58 -20.75 7.25
N GLY A 161 -5.93 -19.65 7.61
CA GLY A 161 -4.51 -19.42 7.39
C GLY A 161 -3.64 -19.89 8.54
N GLU A 162 -2.34 -19.91 8.28
CA GLU A 162 -1.32 -20.20 9.30
C GLU A 162 -1.11 -19.01 10.23
N ARG A 163 -0.55 -19.25 11.42
CA ARG A 163 -0.09 -18.18 12.31
C ARG A 163 1.29 -17.71 11.88
N TRP A 164 1.43 -16.40 11.71
CA TRP A 164 2.68 -15.74 11.37
C TRP A 164 2.95 -14.60 12.36
N PHE A 165 3.94 -14.72 13.22
CA PHE A 165 4.32 -13.71 14.23
C PHE A 165 3.11 -13.12 15.01
N GLY A 166 2.21 -13.98 15.47
CA GLY A 166 1.02 -13.58 16.21
C GLY A 166 -0.15 -13.07 15.38
N PHE A 167 -0.01 -12.91 14.05
CA PHE A 167 -1.11 -12.57 13.14
C PHE A 167 -1.87 -13.83 12.70
N GLU A 168 -3.19 -13.71 12.61
CA GLU A 168 -4.10 -14.77 12.17
C GLU A 168 -4.72 -14.40 10.83
N GLY A 169 -5.23 -15.39 10.13
CA GLY A 169 -5.94 -15.18 8.87
C GLY A 169 -5.06 -15.03 7.64
N LEU A 170 -3.80 -15.37 7.76
CA LEU A 170 -2.88 -15.44 6.62
C LEU A 170 -3.25 -16.57 5.67
N ARG A 171 -3.17 -16.30 4.38
CA ARG A 171 -3.29 -17.32 3.33
C ARG A 171 -2.15 -17.18 2.35
N PRO A 172 -1.50 -18.29 1.97
CA PRO A 172 -0.74 -18.33 0.74
C PRO A 172 -1.67 -17.95 -0.42
N LEU A 173 -1.22 -17.05 -1.28
CA LEU A 173 -2.03 -16.64 -2.43
C LEU A 173 -1.99 -17.73 -3.50
N PRO A 174 -3.13 -18.22 -4.02
CA PRO A 174 -3.14 -19.23 -5.06
C PRO A 174 -2.35 -18.77 -6.29
N GLY A 175 -1.42 -19.62 -6.74
CA GLY A 175 -0.56 -19.31 -7.89
C GLY A 175 0.70 -18.51 -7.53
N LEU A 176 0.90 -18.20 -6.24
CA LEU A 176 2.12 -17.58 -5.72
C LEU A 176 2.80 -18.49 -4.71
N GLN A 177 4.10 -18.27 -4.53
CA GLN A 177 4.91 -19.04 -3.58
C GLN A 177 4.51 -18.73 -2.13
N ASP A 178 4.82 -19.65 -1.20
CA ASP A 178 4.54 -19.51 0.24
C ASP A 178 5.33 -18.37 0.91
N ASP A 179 6.25 -17.74 0.17
CA ASP A 179 7.04 -16.60 0.63
C ASP A 179 6.30 -15.24 0.49
N ILE A 180 5.05 -15.24 0.01
CA ILE A 180 4.20 -14.04 -0.10
C ILE A 180 2.85 -14.30 0.56
N LEU A 181 2.53 -13.53 1.61
CA LEU A 181 1.35 -13.73 2.44
C LEU A 181 0.52 -12.45 2.56
N LEU A 182 -0.81 -12.58 2.57
CA LEU A 182 -1.73 -11.50 2.96
C LEU A 182 -1.91 -11.49 4.47
N VAL A 183 -1.77 -10.33 5.09
CA VAL A 183 -1.92 -10.10 6.53
C VAL A 183 -3.09 -9.16 6.77
N PRO A 184 -4.27 -9.60 7.25
CA PRO A 184 -5.39 -8.72 7.54
C PRO A 184 -5.03 -7.66 8.60
N LEU A 185 -5.12 -6.38 8.23
CA LEU A 185 -4.85 -5.21 9.06
C LEU A 185 -6.04 -4.23 9.00
N ILE A 186 -7.23 -4.76 9.20
CA ILE A 186 -8.50 -4.03 9.07
C ILE A 186 -8.52 -2.79 9.97
N GLY A 187 -9.09 -1.68 9.46
CA GLY A 187 -9.30 -0.45 10.25
C GLY A 187 -9.16 0.81 9.41
N HIS A 188 -8.14 0.94 8.59
CA HIS A 188 -8.06 2.02 7.59
C HIS A 188 -9.20 1.89 6.59
N THR A 189 -9.35 0.73 5.99
CA THR A 189 -10.56 0.30 5.27
C THR A 189 -11.15 -0.96 5.90
N LEU A 190 -12.34 -1.40 5.40
CA LEU A 190 -13.02 -2.59 5.89
C LEU A 190 -12.28 -3.89 5.53
N GLY A 191 -11.45 -3.86 4.53
CA GLY A 191 -10.69 -5.01 4.08
C GLY A 191 -9.20 -4.73 3.89
N HIS A 192 -8.67 -3.68 4.54
CA HIS A 192 -7.25 -3.36 4.48
C HIS A 192 -6.40 -4.54 4.97
N CYS A 193 -5.33 -4.85 4.23
CA CYS A 193 -4.35 -5.86 4.58
C CYS A 193 -2.91 -5.34 4.37
N GLY A 194 -1.96 -5.94 5.04
CA GLY A 194 -0.55 -5.86 4.69
C GLY A 194 -0.14 -7.03 3.80
N VAL A 195 1.05 -6.97 3.25
CA VAL A 195 1.67 -8.03 2.46
C VAL A 195 3.03 -8.36 3.06
N ALA A 196 3.16 -9.58 3.58
CA ALA A 196 4.43 -10.10 4.05
C ALA A 196 5.16 -10.79 2.89
N VAL A 197 6.44 -10.48 2.72
CA VAL A 197 7.30 -11.03 1.68
C VAL A 197 8.59 -11.52 2.31
N ARG A 198 9.07 -12.69 1.92
CA ARG A 198 10.33 -13.25 2.40
C ARG A 198 11.41 -13.13 1.34
N ASP A 199 12.49 -12.43 1.69
CA ASP A 199 13.70 -12.33 0.88
C ASP A 199 14.90 -12.98 1.57
N ASP A 200 16.12 -12.79 1.04
CA ASP A 200 17.37 -13.30 1.62
C ASP A 200 17.66 -12.77 3.03
N ALA A 201 17.18 -11.59 3.35
CA ALA A 201 17.41 -10.94 4.65
C ALA A 201 16.33 -11.25 5.70
N GLY A 202 15.37 -12.12 5.37
CA GLY A 202 14.25 -12.48 6.26
C GLY A 202 12.90 -11.97 5.76
N TRP A 203 11.96 -11.79 6.67
CA TRP A 203 10.65 -11.26 6.32
C TRP A 203 10.63 -9.74 6.22
N MET A 204 9.83 -9.21 5.31
CA MET A 204 9.40 -7.83 5.30
C MET A 204 7.87 -7.78 5.30
N LEU A 205 7.29 -6.78 5.95
CA LEU A 205 5.86 -6.54 5.95
C LEU A 205 5.58 -5.13 5.42
N HIS A 206 5.04 -5.07 4.21
CA HIS A 206 4.41 -3.85 3.69
C HIS A 206 3.06 -3.70 4.38
N ALA A 207 2.99 -2.80 5.36
CA ALA A 207 1.81 -2.66 6.22
C ALA A 207 0.70 -1.78 5.61
N GLY A 208 0.87 -1.32 4.35
CA GLY A 208 -0.09 -0.41 3.71
C GLY A 208 -0.33 0.83 4.56
N ASP A 209 -1.60 1.12 4.83
CA ASP A 209 -2.09 2.27 5.58
C ASP A 209 -2.53 1.92 7.01
N ALA A 210 -2.00 0.83 7.57
CA ALA A 210 -2.22 0.50 8.97
C ALA A 210 -1.63 1.57 9.92
N TYR A 211 -0.59 2.28 9.45
CA TYR A 211 0.02 3.47 10.04
C TYR A 211 0.67 4.33 8.94
N PHE A 212 1.11 5.57 9.25
CA PHE A 212 1.59 6.54 8.26
C PHE A 212 2.97 7.14 8.57
N TYR A 213 3.54 6.83 9.72
CA TYR A 213 4.76 7.47 10.19
C TYR A 213 5.61 6.51 11.04
N HIS A 214 6.88 6.38 10.71
CA HIS A 214 7.82 5.47 11.41
C HIS A 214 7.80 5.61 12.93
N GLY A 215 7.64 6.83 13.45
CA GLY A 215 7.58 7.07 14.88
C GLY A 215 6.37 6.42 15.59
N GLN A 216 5.35 5.95 14.87
CA GLN A 216 4.23 5.22 15.47
C GLN A 216 4.62 3.82 15.94
N LEU A 217 5.68 3.24 15.36
CA LEU A 217 6.21 1.92 15.75
C LEU A 217 7.40 2.01 16.73
N ALA A 218 7.86 3.22 17.08
CA ALA A 218 8.96 3.40 18.03
C ALA A 218 8.60 2.93 19.45
N GLU A 219 9.60 2.66 20.29
CA GLU A 219 9.43 2.34 21.71
C GLU A 219 8.56 3.38 22.43
N GLN A 220 8.80 4.67 22.14
CA GLN A 220 7.96 5.79 22.56
C GLN A 220 7.20 6.33 21.35
N PRO A 221 5.96 5.87 21.12
CA PRO A 221 5.20 6.22 19.93
C PRO A 221 4.93 7.70 19.82
N HIS A 222 5.22 8.27 18.68
CA HIS A 222 4.95 9.67 18.37
C HIS A 222 4.59 9.84 16.90
N MET A 223 3.87 10.90 16.59
CA MET A 223 3.55 11.28 15.21
C MET A 223 3.17 12.77 15.14
N PRO A 224 3.36 13.40 13.99
CA PRO A 224 2.94 14.78 13.76
C PRO A 224 1.43 14.98 13.93
N ALA A 225 1.03 16.14 14.48
CA ALA A 225 -0.37 16.40 14.82
C ALA A 225 -1.31 16.45 13.60
N GLY A 226 -0.83 17.02 12.48
CA GLY A 226 -1.61 17.08 11.23
C GLY A 226 -1.81 15.67 10.63
N LEU A 227 -0.78 14.84 10.66
CA LEU A 227 -0.89 13.46 10.18
C LEU A 227 -1.84 12.63 11.05
N ARG A 228 -1.84 12.85 12.37
CA ARG A 228 -2.82 12.24 13.28
C ARG A 228 -4.26 12.65 12.95
N LEU A 229 -4.48 13.90 12.58
CA LEU A 229 -5.80 14.36 12.14
C LEU A 229 -6.17 13.71 10.80
N PHE A 230 -5.23 13.66 9.87
CA PHE A 230 -5.41 13.02 8.57
C PHE A 230 -5.82 11.55 8.72
N GLU A 231 -5.08 10.75 9.51
CA GLU A 231 -5.45 9.36 9.79
C GLU A 231 -6.90 9.22 10.26
N ARG A 232 -7.34 10.09 11.19
CA ARG A 232 -8.71 10.08 11.73
C ARG A 232 -9.79 10.42 10.70
N LEU A 233 -9.44 11.20 9.69
CA LEU A 233 -10.37 11.57 8.62
C LEU A 233 -10.54 10.44 7.60
N VAL A 234 -9.48 9.65 7.39
CA VAL A 234 -9.46 8.61 6.34
C VAL A 234 -9.71 7.20 6.88
N GLU A 235 -9.66 6.97 8.19
CA GLU A 235 -9.93 5.66 8.79
C GLU A 235 -11.42 5.29 8.81
N THR A 236 -11.71 4.00 8.63
CA THR A 236 -13.07 3.47 8.71
C THR A 236 -13.42 2.97 10.11
N ASP A 237 -12.49 2.27 10.77
CA ASP A 237 -12.62 1.82 12.16
C ASP A 237 -11.33 2.11 12.94
N ARG A 238 -11.41 3.14 13.76
CA ARG A 238 -10.30 3.59 14.58
C ARG A 238 -9.80 2.53 15.56
N ARG A 239 -10.71 1.81 16.23
CA ARG A 239 -10.32 0.84 17.26
C ARG A 239 -9.54 -0.32 16.65
N LEU A 240 -9.99 -0.82 15.51
CA LEU A 240 -9.32 -1.90 14.78
C LEU A 240 -7.96 -1.43 14.25
N ARG A 241 -7.89 -0.23 13.66
CA ARG A 241 -6.63 0.32 13.15
C ARG A 241 -5.61 0.51 14.29
N GLU A 242 -5.99 1.14 15.40
CA GLU A 242 -5.11 1.36 16.55
C GLU A 242 -4.63 0.02 17.13
N ARG A 243 -5.52 -0.98 17.26
CA ARG A 243 -5.15 -2.33 17.70
C ARG A 243 -4.14 -2.98 16.75
N ASN A 244 -4.35 -2.90 15.44
CA ASN A 244 -3.43 -3.48 14.46
C ASN A 244 -2.09 -2.74 14.44
N ARG A 245 -2.08 -1.40 14.54
CA ARG A 245 -0.85 -0.62 14.70
C ARG A 245 -0.07 -1.05 15.95
N ASP A 246 -0.73 -1.25 17.09
CA ASP A 246 -0.06 -1.66 18.33
C ASP A 246 0.55 -3.08 18.20
N ARG A 247 -0.12 -4.00 17.51
CA ARG A 247 0.43 -5.31 17.14
C ARG A 247 1.62 -5.21 16.18
N LEU A 248 1.55 -4.32 15.20
CA LEU A 248 2.68 -4.04 14.28
C LEU A 248 3.88 -3.46 15.03
N ARG A 249 3.64 -2.59 16.01
CA ARG A 249 4.71 -2.07 16.88
C ARG A 249 5.35 -3.19 17.72
N GLU A 250 4.54 -4.07 18.31
CA GLU A 250 5.05 -5.24 19.03
C GLU A 250 5.90 -6.13 18.11
N LEU A 251 5.42 -6.42 16.89
CA LEU A 251 6.17 -7.17 15.88
C LEU A 251 7.51 -6.49 15.56
N ALA A 252 7.49 -5.19 15.25
CA ALA A 252 8.69 -4.45 14.89
C ALA A 252 9.74 -4.37 16.01
N LEU A 253 9.30 -4.32 17.27
CA LEU A 253 10.20 -4.25 18.44
C LEU A 253 10.70 -5.64 18.86
N SER A 254 9.81 -6.64 18.92
CA SER A 254 10.14 -7.97 19.44
C SER A 254 10.84 -8.86 18.40
N HIS A 255 10.67 -8.59 17.11
CA HIS A 255 11.21 -9.38 16.00
C HIS A 255 12.03 -8.54 15.01
N ALA A 256 12.68 -7.46 15.46
CA ALA A 256 13.47 -6.54 14.63
C ALA A 256 14.56 -7.23 13.77
N GLY A 257 15.09 -8.37 14.24
CA GLY A 257 16.07 -9.17 13.48
C GLY A 257 15.47 -10.14 12.46
N GLU A 258 14.13 -10.31 12.47
CA GLU A 258 13.44 -11.31 11.67
C GLU A 258 12.46 -10.67 10.67
N VAL A 259 11.84 -9.54 11.04
CA VAL A 259 10.79 -8.87 10.26
C VAL A 259 11.06 -7.37 10.15
N ARG A 260 11.19 -6.87 8.95
CA ARG A 260 11.23 -5.43 8.64
C ARG A 260 9.83 -4.94 8.34
N VAL A 261 9.29 -4.03 9.15
CA VAL A 261 7.95 -3.47 8.98
C VAL A 261 8.04 -2.05 8.43
N PHE A 262 7.26 -1.72 7.41
CA PHE A 262 7.17 -0.37 6.84
C PHE A 262 5.77 -0.11 6.27
N CYS A 263 5.38 1.18 6.22
CA CYS A 263 4.10 1.62 5.67
C CYS A 263 4.22 2.17 4.23
N ALA A 264 3.08 2.48 3.64
CA ALA A 264 3.03 2.97 2.26
C ALA A 264 3.50 4.42 2.08
N HIS A 265 3.44 5.25 3.12
CA HIS A 265 3.51 6.71 2.94
C HIS A 265 4.70 7.40 3.60
N ASP A 266 5.53 6.67 4.36
CA ASP A 266 6.68 7.29 5.04
C ASP A 266 7.93 7.33 4.15
N PRO A 267 8.41 8.53 3.77
CA PRO A 267 9.62 8.66 2.96
C PRO A 267 10.91 8.24 3.69
N VAL A 268 10.89 8.20 5.03
CA VAL A 268 12.05 7.73 5.83
C VAL A 268 12.17 6.21 5.74
N GLU A 269 11.04 5.51 5.89
CA GLU A 269 11.00 4.06 5.75
C GLU A 269 11.34 3.61 4.33
N LEU A 270 10.78 4.29 3.30
CA LEU A 270 11.16 3.99 1.91
C LEU A 270 12.67 4.17 1.66
N ALA A 271 13.26 5.25 2.18
CA ALA A 271 14.69 5.47 2.04
C ALA A 271 15.52 4.38 2.73
N GLY A 272 15.11 3.96 3.92
CA GLY A 272 15.74 2.86 4.66
C GLY A 272 15.65 1.50 3.97
N MET A 273 14.57 1.26 3.22
CA MET A 273 14.39 0.00 2.47
C MET A 273 15.14 -0.04 1.14
N ARG A 274 15.54 1.12 0.60
CA ARG A 274 16.35 1.22 -0.63
C ARG A 274 17.86 1.09 -0.38
N GLY A 275 18.27 1.15 0.86
CA GLY A 275 19.60 0.90 1.44
C GLY A 275 20.68 1.52 1.25
#